data_1cf714a8e0821419896fdc66a618f61c
#
_entry.id   1cf714a8e0821419896fdc66a618f61c
#
_cell.length_a   1.000
_cell.length_b   1.000
_cell.length_c   1.000
_cell.angle_alpha   90.00
_cell.angle_beta   90.00
_cell.angle_gamma   90.00
#
_symmetry.space_group_name_H-M   'P 1'
#
loop_
_entity.id
_entity.type
_entity.pdbx_description
1 polymer ?
#
loop_
_entity_poly.entity_id
_entity_poly.type
_entity_poly.pdbx_seq_one_letter_code
_entity_poly.pdbx_strand_id
1 'polypeptide(L)'
;PDALTLKEAMIYGTGGLTAALSVRKLEKMGAKPEHGPVAVSGATGGVGSISIAILNQLGYEVIAFSGKTEQTEHLKELGASEVRHRDSVNEVGKRPVGRELWANAIDTVGGEYLANLLKQTKAGGAVTSCGLAASAEFSMTVLPFITRGVSLLGIDSVFIPLTDKKDIWQRVATDMKLPDLEKYGEEITLEQTPEYLDRFMASKTVGRYVVNVRG
;
A
#
# COMPACT_ATOMS: atom_id res chain seq x y z
N PRO A 1 -2.41 18.36 -11.81
CA PRO A 1 -3.10 19.46 -11.11
C PRO A 1 -2.10 20.52 -10.64
N ASP A 2 -2.48 21.79 -10.69
CA ASP A 2 -1.60 22.93 -10.34
C ASP A 2 -1.21 22.96 -8.85
N ALA A 3 -1.93 22.25 -8.00
CA ALA A 3 -1.64 22.13 -6.59
C ALA A 3 -0.45 21.20 -6.24
N LEU A 4 0.16 20.55 -7.25
CA LEU A 4 1.35 19.74 -7.10
C LEU A 4 2.50 20.31 -7.94
N THR A 5 3.66 20.45 -7.32
CA THR A 5 4.91 20.71 -8.05
C THR A 5 5.31 19.46 -8.85
N LEU A 6 6.20 19.63 -9.83
CA LEU A 6 6.74 18.49 -10.59
C LEU A 6 7.48 17.49 -9.67
N LYS A 7 8.21 17.98 -8.66
CA LYS A 7 8.89 17.15 -7.66
C LYS A 7 7.90 16.34 -6.83
N GLU A 8 6.86 16.99 -6.29
CA GLU A 8 5.78 16.31 -5.55
C GLU A 8 5.10 15.25 -6.42
N ALA A 9 4.78 15.57 -7.68
CA ALA A 9 4.19 14.61 -8.61
C ALA A 9 5.11 13.40 -8.86
N MET A 10 6.43 13.59 -8.90
CA MET A 10 7.41 12.51 -9.07
C MET A 10 7.59 11.69 -7.80
N ILE A 11 7.50 12.30 -6.60
CA ILE A 11 7.51 11.56 -5.33
C ILE A 11 6.32 10.59 -5.28
N TYR A 12 5.11 11.05 -5.61
CA TYR A 12 3.97 10.14 -5.76
C TYR A 12 4.24 9.10 -6.85
N GLY A 13 4.52 9.57 -8.07
CA GLY A 13 4.78 8.71 -9.23
C GLY A 13 3.72 7.61 -9.39
N THR A 14 4.10 6.51 -10.02
CA THR A 14 3.23 5.32 -10.16
C THR A 14 2.88 4.69 -8.80
N GLY A 15 3.81 4.71 -7.84
CA GLY A 15 3.57 4.14 -6.50
C GLY A 15 2.45 4.87 -5.76
N GLY A 16 2.48 6.21 -5.74
CA GLY A 16 1.44 7.02 -5.12
C GLY A 16 0.11 6.93 -5.85
N LEU A 17 0.12 6.90 -7.19
CA LEU A 17 -1.08 6.65 -7.99
C LEU A 17 -1.72 5.30 -7.63
N THR A 18 -0.90 4.25 -7.50
CA THR A 18 -1.37 2.89 -7.14
C THR A 18 -1.95 2.86 -5.72
N ALA A 19 -1.30 3.54 -4.77
CA ALA A 19 -1.78 3.68 -3.41
C ALA A 19 -3.15 4.39 -3.37
N ALA A 20 -3.28 5.53 -4.05
CA ALA A 20 -4.54 6.28 -4.13
C ALA A 20 -5.66 5.49 -4.82
N LEU A 21 -5.35 4.73 -5.87
CA LEU A 21 -6.29 3.82 -6.53
C LEU A 21 -6.76 2.70 -5.59
N SER A 22 -5.84 2.15 -4.78
CA SER A 22 -6.17 1.12 -3.79
C SER A 22 -7.16 1.66 -2.77
N VAL A 23 -6.88 2.82 -2.17
CA VAL A 23 -7.77 3.47 -1.22
C VAL A 23 -9.13 3.79 -1.84
N ARG A 24 -9.15 4.45 -3.03
CA ARG A 24 -10.41 4.74 -3.75
C ARG A 24 -11.24 3.48 -3.98
N LYS A 25 -10.59 2.36 -4.31
CA LYS A 25 -11.30 1.11 -4.59
C LYS A 25 -11.90 0.50 -3.34
N LEU A 26 -11.21 0.58 -2.19
CA LEU A 26 -11.77 0.22 -0.89
C LEU A 26 -12.96 1.11 -0.53
N GLU A 27 -12.87 2.42 -0.69
CA GLU A 27 -13.97 3.36 -0.45
C GLU A 27 -15.19 3.06 -1.33
N LYS A 28 -14.99 2.71 -2.60
CA LYS A 28 -16.08 2.28 -3.51
C LYS A 28 -16.75 0.98 -3.06
N MET A 29 -16.06 0.14 -2.29
CA MET A 29 -16.63 -1.05 -1.63
C MET A 29 -17.26 -0.73 -0.26
N GLY A 30 -17.33 0.55 0.11
CA GLY A 30 -17.93 0.99 1.35
C GLY A 30 -17.00 1.01 2.55
N ALA A 31 -15.67 0.94 2.33
CA ALA A 31 -14.72 1.09 3.43
C ALA A 31 -14.85 2.46 4.08
N LYS A 32 -14.84 2.48 5.43
CA LYS A 32 -14.90 3.68 6.26
C LYS A 32 -13.99 3.51 7.48
N PRO A 33 -13.45 4.62 8.03
CA PRO A 33 -12.57 4.55 9.21
C PRO A 33 -13.19 3.82 10.40
N GLU A 34 -14.47 4.02 10.67
CA GLU A 34 -15.19 3.42 11.80
C GLU A 34 -15.37 1.89 11.70
N HIS A 35 -15.11 1.27 10.55
CA HIS A 35 -15.22 -0.19 10.40
C HIS A 35 -14.04 -0.95 11.02
N GLY A 36 -12.94 -0.25 11.31
CA GLY A 36 -11.74 -0.79 11.91
C GLY A 36 -10.50 -0.65 11.02
N PRO A 37 -9.36 -1.20 11.45
CA PRO A 37 -8.08 -0.94 10.82
C PRO A 37 -8.00 -1.47 9.39
N VAL A 38 -7.11 -0.84 8.60
CA VAL A 38 -6.67 -1.30 7.28
C VAL A 38 -5.27 -1.89 7.39
N ALA A 39 -5.10 -3.13 6.99
CA ALA A 39 -3.79 -3.77 6.93
C ALA A 39 -3.03 -3.37 5.65
N VAL A 40 -1.74 -3.07 5.75
CA VAL A 40 -0.88 -2.74 4.59
C VAL A 40 0.33 -3.67 4.58
N SER A 41 0.43 -4.54 3.56
CA SER A 41 1.62 -5.36 3.34
C SER A 41 2.70 -4.62 2.56
N GLY A 42 3.98 -5.02 2.73
CA GLY A 42 5.09 -4.33 2.07
C GLY A 42 5.19 -2.84 2.46
N ALA A 43 4.91 -2.55 3.73
CA ALA A 43 4.72 -1.22 4.30
C ALA A 43 5.85 -0.23 4.02
N THR A 44 7.11 -0.69 3.97
CA THR A 44 8.29 0.15 3.68
C THR A 44 8.55 0.40 2.19
N GLY A 45 7.78 -0.23 1.31
CA GLY A 45 7.91 -0.04 -0.14
C GLY A 45 7.22 1.24 -0.63
N GLY A 46 7.49 1.60 -1.89
CA GLY A 46 6.99 2.85 -2.48
C GLY A 46 5.46 2.97 -2.58
N VAL A 47 4.72 1.85 -2.68
CA VAL A 47 3.24 1.86 -2.61
C VAL A 47 2.78 1.80 -1.16
N GLY A 48 3.37 0.89 -0.36
CA GLY A 48 2.96 0.66 1.02
C GLY A 48 3.10 1.91 1.90
N SER A 49 4.23 2.60 1.84
CA SER A 49 4.49 3.81 2.63
C SER A 49 3.50 4.94 2.31
N ILE A 50 3.24 5.19 1.03
CA ILE A 50 2.26 6.20 0.62
C ILE A 50 0.83 5.75 0.96
N SER A 51 0.51 4.46 0.88
CA SER A 51 -0.80 3.94 1.30
C SER A 51 -1.07 4.20 2.78
N ILE A 52 -0.08 3.95 3.65
CA ILE A 52 -0.18 4.26 5.08
C ILE A 52 -0.50 5.73 5.30
N ALA A 53 0.26 6.61 4.66
CA ALA A 53 0.11 8.04 4.83
C ALA A 53 -1.25 8.56 4.31
N ILE A 54 -1.70 8.11 3.14
CA ILE A 54 -3.03 8.48 2.61
C ILE A 54 -4.14 7.96 3.52
N LEU A 55 -4.08 6.70 3.99
CA LEU A 55 -5.07 6.14 4.89
C LEU A 55 -5.13 6.92 6.20
N ASN A 56 -3.98 7.24 6.81
CA ASN A 56 -3.91 8.06 8.02
C ASN A 56 -4.49 9.47 7.79
N GLN A 57 -4.15 10.13 6.67
CA GLN A 57 -4.70 11.44 6.28
C GLN A 57 -6.23 11.42 6.18
N LEU A 58 -6.81 10.30 5.75
CA LEU A 58 -8.26 10.08 5.63
C LEU A 58 -8.90 9.56 6.92
N GLY A 59 -8.14 9.46 8.02
CA GLY A 59 -8.65 9.06 9.35
C GLY A 59 -8.76 7.56 9.58
N TYR A 60 -8.19 6.72 8.72
CA TYR A 60 -8.16 5.27 8.94
C TYR A 60 -7.06 4.89 9.95
N GLU A 61 -7.37 3.93 10.82
CA GLU A 61 -6.38 3.20 11.60
C GLU A 61 -5.62 2.24 10.67
N VAL A 62 -4.28 2.18 10.79
CA VAL A 62 -3.44 1.41 9.87
C VAL A 62 -2.54 0.42 10.61
N ILE A 63 -2.62 -0.86 10.24
CA ILE A 63 -1.68 -1.90 10.67
C ILE A 63 -0.67 -2.14 9.54
N ALA A 64 0.58 -1.76 9.76
CA ALA A 64 1.66 -1.90 8.79
C ALA A 64 2.43 -3.22 8.97
N PHE A 65 2.60 -4.00 7.90
CA PHE A 65 3.39 -5.23 7.92
C PHE A 65 4.72 -5.02 7.21
N SER A 66 5.84 -5.19 7.94
CA SER A 66 7.19 -5.04 7.42
C SER A 66 8.14 -6.10 7.95
N GLY A 67 9.10 -6.53 7.11
CA GLY A 67 10.24 -7.34 7.55
C GLY A 67 11.42 -6.49 8.02
N LYS A 68 11.33 -5.16 7.91
CA LYS A 68 12.38 -4.20 8.29
C LYS A 68 12.03 -3.60 9.65
N THR A 69 12.38 -4.30 10.72
CA THR A 69 12.04 -3.90 12.09
C THR A 69 12.69 -2.57 12.51
N GLU A 70 13.83 -2.24 11.93
CA GLU A 70 14.53 -0.96 12.10
C GLU A 70 13.74 0.24 11.56
N GLN A 71 12.74 -0.01 10.70
CA GLN A 71 11.86 1.03 10.13
C GLN A 71 10.57 1.25 10.93
N THR A 72 10.43 0.65 12.10
CA THR A 72 9.19 0.73 12.90
C THR A 72 8.79 2.16 13.22
N GLU A 73 9.73 2.98 13.71
CA GLU A 73 9.43 4.37 14.06
C GLU A 73 9.10 5.20 12.81
N HIS A 74 9.83 5.01 11.72
CA HIS A 74 9.49 5.64 10.45
C HIS A 74 8.06 5.31 9.98
N LEU A 75 7.64 4.04 10.06
CA LEU A 75 6.27 3.66 9.69
C LEU A 75 5.21 4.29 10.59
N LYS A 76 5.49 4.47 11.88
CA LYS A 76 4.61 5.21 12.80
C LYS A 76 4.54 6.69 12.46
N GLU A 77 5.66 7.32 12.10
CA GLU A 77 5.71 8.71 11.61
C GLU A 77 4.88 8.91 10.34
N LEU A 78 4.79 7.89 9.48
CA LEU A 78 3.91 7.89 8.31
C LEU A 78 2.43 7.73 8.68
N GLY A 79 2.11 7.39 9.93
CA GLY A 79 0.75 7.26 10.44
C GLY A 79 0.28 5.82 10.68
N ALA A 80 1.18 4.83 10.70
CA ALA A 80 0.79 3.49 11.15
C ALA A 80 0.50 3.50 12.66
N SER A 81 -0.71 3.10 13.05
CA SER A 81 -1.10 2.93 14.45
C SER A 81 -0.44 1.71 15.09
N GLU A 82 -0.17 0.70 14.28
CA GLU A 82 0.52 -0.52 14.70
C GLU A 82 1.48 -0.98 13.60
N VAL A 83 2.68 -1.45 14.00
CA VAL A 83 3.64 -2.07 13.10
C VAL A 83 3.87 -3.51 13.55
N ARG A 84 3.67 -4.45 12.65
CA ARG A 84 3.87 -5.88 12.87
C ARG A 84 4.96 -6.43 11.97
N HIS A 85 5.69 -7.43 12.48
CA HIS A 85 6.59 -8.18 11.61
C HIS A 85 5.79 -8.88 10.51
N ARG A 86 6.27 -8.84 9.26
CA ARG A 86 5.55 -9.38 8.10
C ARG A 86 5.10 -10.82 8.30
N ASP A 87 5.88 -11.65 8.99
CA ASP A 87 5.58 -13.06 9.16
C ASP A 87 4.41 -13.31 10.13
N SER A 88 4.01 -12.33 10.92
CA SER A 88 2.85 -12.46 11.82
C SER A 88 1.53 -12.65 11.07
N VAL A 89 1.45 -12.22 9.80
CA VAL A 89 0.26 -12.50 8.96
C VAL A 89 0.10 -14.01 8.72
N ASN A 90 1.18 -14.79 8.82
CA ASN A 90 1.19 -16.23 8.61
C ASN A 90 0.74 -17.04 9.84
N GLU A 91 0.52 -16.40 11.00
CA GLU A 91 0.01 -17.06 12.21
C GLU A 91 -1.36 -17.73 12.02
N VAL A 92 -2.12 -17.33 10.99
CA VAL A 92 -3.35 -18.02 10.60
C VAL A 92 -3.10 -19.46 10.17
N GLY A 93 -1.88 -19.74 9.68
CA GLY A 93 -1.45 -21.07 9.25
C GLY A 93 -2.35 -21.69 8.17
N LYS A 94 -2.58 -23.01 8.29
CA LYS A 94 -3.40 -23.76 7.32
C LYS A 94 -4.91 -23.58 7.49
N ARG A 95 -5.37 -22.74 8.43
CA ARG A 95 -6.80 -22.51 8.62
C ARG A 95 -7.39 -21.86 7.35
N PRO A 96 -8.54 -22.32 6.89
CA PRO A 96 -9.17 -21.78 5.70
C PRO A 96 -9.72 -20.35 5.91
N VAL A 97 -10.08 -20.04 7.17
CA VAL A 97 -10.42 -18.68 7.66
C VAL A 97 -9.75 -18.47 9.03
N GLY A 98 -9.27 -17.26 9.27
CA GLY A 98 -8.65 -16.87 10.54
C GLY A 98 -9.57 -16.04 11.43
N ARG A 99 -9.00 -15.43 12.48
CA ARG A 99 -9.66 -14.39 13.27
C ARG A 99 -9.84 -13.15 12.39
N GLU A 100 -10.90 -12.39 12.60
CA GLU A 100 -11.14 -11.11 11.96
C GLU A 100 -10.30 -10.03 12.64
N LEU A 101 -9.23 -9.55 11.96
CA LEU A 101 -8.25 -8.64 12.53
C LEU A 101 -8.30 -7.23 11.94
N TRP A 102 -8.69 -7.09 10.66
CA TRP A 102 -8.79 -5.81 9.97
C TRP A 102 -10.03 -5.74 9.09
N ALA A 103 -10.56 -4.55 8.92
CA ALA A 103 -11.73 -4.33 8.07
C ALA A 103 -11.39 -4.49 6.59
N ASN A 104 -10.25 -3.96 6.17
CA ASN A 104 -9.79 -3.99 4.79
C ASN A 104 -8.26 -4.19 4.74
N ALA A 105 -7.71 -4.46 3.54
CA ALA A 105 -6.26 -4.51 3.36
C ALA A 105 -5.81 -3.97 2.01
N ILE A 106 -4.55 -3.50 1.96
CA ILE A 106 -3.82 -3.19 0.72
C ILE A 106 -2.63 -4.12 0.65
N ASP A 107 -2.61 -4.99 -0.37
CA ASP A 107 -1.52 -5.93 -0.60
C ASP A 107 -0.62 -5.48 -1.74
N THR A 108 0.69 -5.41 -1.44
CA THR A 108 1.77 -5.12 -2.39
C THR A 108 2.73 -6.29 -2.57
N VAL A 109 2.48 -7.41 -1.92
CA VAL A 109 3.42 -8.52 -1.78
C VAL A 109 3.00 -9.76 -2.57
N GLY A 110 1.72 -10.05 -2.64
CA GLY A 110 1.20 -11.23 -3.30
C GLY A 110 1.47 -12.54 -2.53
N GLY A 111 1.35 -13.66 -3.22
CA GLY A 111 1.68 -14.97 -2.66
C GLY A 111 0.85 -15.35 -1.43
N GLU A 112 1.47 -16.07 -0.51
CA GLU A 112 0.84 -16.51 0.73
C GLU A 112 0.41 -15.34 1.62
N TYR A 113 1.10 -14.19 1.55
CA TYR A 113 0.72 -12.99 2.29
C TYR A 113 -0.67 -12.49 1.89
N LEU A 114 -0.96 -12.42 0.58
CA LEU A 114 -2.27 -12.05 0.07
C LEU A 114 -3.36 -13.02 0.54
N ALA A 115 -3.09 -14.34 0.46
CA ALA A 115 -4.01 -15.36 0.94
C ALA A 115 -4.32 -15.18 2.44
N ASN A 116 -3.30 -14.91 3.25
CA ASN A 116 -3.44 -14.78 4.69
C ASN A 116 -4.08 -13.44 5.10
N LEU A 117 -3.89 -12.37 4.33
CA LEU A 117 -4.66 -11.13 4.49
C LEU A 117 -6.15 -11.37 4.28
N LEU A 118 -6.54 -12.07 3.19
CA LEU A 118 -7.93 -12.42 2.88
C LEU A 118 -8.58 -13.27 3.96
N LYS A 119 -7.86 -14.27 4.50
CA LYS A 119 -8.35 -15.16 5.57
C LYS A 119 -8.68 -14.44 6.87
N GLN A 120 -8.08 -13.27 7.12
CA GLN A 120 -8.18 -12.53 8.37
C GLN A 120 -8.94 -11.21 8.22
N THR A 121 -9.45 -10.93 7.03
CA THR A 121 -10.33 -9.78 6.77
C THR A 121 -11.71 -10.02 7.36
N LYS A 122 -12.28 -8.98 7.98
CA LYS A 122 -13.64 -8.97 8.55
C LYS A 122 -14.70 -9.24 7.49
N ALA A 123 -15.86 -9.70 7.94
CA ALA A 123 -17.02 -9.89 7.07
C ALA A 123 -17.37 -8.61 6.31
N GLY A 124 -17.62 -8.73 5.01
CA GLY A 124 -17.92 -7.62 4.08
C GLY A 124 -16.72 -6.76 3.69
N GLY A 125 -15.52 -7.05 4.24
CA GLY A 125 -14.32 -6.29 3.92
C GLY A 125 -13.72 -6.62 2.55
N ALA A 126 -12.71 -5.85 2.16
CA ALA A 126 -12.04 -6.00 0.87
C ALA A 126 -10.53 -5.93 0.99
N VAL A 127 -9.83 -6.65 0.11
CA VAL A 127 -8.38 -6.61 -0.05
C VAL A 127 -8.04 -6.17 -1.46
N THR A 128 -7.28 -5.09 -1.60
CA THR A 128 -6.72 -4.69 -2.90
C THR A 128 -5.39 -5.39 -3.12
N SER A 129 -5.15 -5.83 -4.36
CA SER A 129 -3.88 -6.45 -4.75
C SER A 129 -3.26 -5.67 -5.91
N CYS A 130 -2.03 -5.18 -5.71
CA CYS A 130 -1.30 -4.35 -6.66
C CYS A 130 0.17 -4.74 -6.82
N GLY A 131 0.64 -5.78 -6.12
CA GLY A 131 2.03 -6.19 -6.17
C GLY A 131 2.22 -7.70 -6.07
N LEU A 132 3.43 -8.15 -6.41
CA LEU A 132 3.82 -9.55 -6.48
C LEU A 132 5.26 -9.78 -5.98
N ALA A 133 5.70 -8.96 -5.00
CA ALA A 133 7.08 -8.97 -4.51
C ALA A 133 7.53 -10.33 -3.93
N ALA A 134 6.62 -11.11 -3.35
CA ALA A 134 6.90 -12.48 -2.89
C ALA A 134 6.55 -13.52 -3.96
N SER A 135 5.39 -13.41 -4.61
CA SER A 135 4.95 -14.34 -5.65
C SER A 135 3.78 -13.76 -6.45
N ALA A 136 3.72 -14.10 -7.74
CA ALA A 136 2.57 -13.85 -8.59
C ALA A 136 1.44 -14.89 -8.36
N GLU A 137 1.77 -16.03 -7.77
CA GLU A 137 0.84 -17.13 -7.53
C GLU A 137 0.45 -17.19 -6.04
N PHE A 138 -0.82 -17.45 -5.76
CA PHE A 138 -1.30 -17.76 -4.41
C PHE A 138 -2.38 -18.82 -4.46
N SER A 139 -2.51 -19.59 -3.37
CA SER A 139 -3.51 -20.63 -3.24
C SER A 139 -4.28 -20.46 -1.95
N MET A 140 -5.60 -20.55 -2.03
CA MET A 140 -6.48 -20.51 -0.86
C MET A 140 -7.82 -21.18 -1.15
N THR A 141 -8.61 -21.41 -0.12
CA THR A 141 -10.00 -21.87 -0.29
C THR A 141 -10.92 -20.69 -0.59
N VAL A 142 -12.09 -20.97 -1.15
CA VAL A 142 -13.12 -19.95 -1.38
C VAL A 142 -13.87 -19.51 -0.10
N LEU A 143 -13.58 -20.12 1.05
CA LEU A 143 -14.32 -19.91 2.29
C LEU A 143 -14.37 -18.43 2.74
N PRO A 144 -13.30 -17.61 2.73
CA PRO A 144 -13.41 -16.20 3.08
C PRO A 144 -14.42 -15.45 2.22
N PHE A 145 -14.53 -15.79 0.94
CA PHE A 145 -15.46 -15.16 0.00
C PHE A 145 -16.92 -15.55 0.29
N ILE A 146 -17.22 -16.85 0.47
CA ILE A 146 -18.60 -17.33 0.62
C ILE A 146 -19.14 -17.21 2.06
N THR A 147 -18.27 -17.27 3.09
CA THR A 147 -18.72 -17.21 4.49
C THR A 147 -18.69 -15.82 5.10
N ARG A 148 -17.85 -14.92 4.54
CA ARG A 148 -17.68 -13.54 5.05
C ARG A 148 -17.94 -12.47 3.99
N GLY A 149 -18.18 -12.85 2.73
CA GLY A 149 -18.35 -11.90 1.64
C GLY A 149 -17.11 -11.01 1.40
N VAL A 150 -15.90 -11.51 1.74
CA VAL A 150 -14.67 -10.77 1.49
C VAL A 150 -14.46 -10.60 -0.01
N SER A 151 -13.98 -9.44 -0.44
CA SER A 151 -13.71 -9.14 -1.84
C SER A 151 -12.21 -9.03 -2.10
N LEU A 152 -11.73 -9.63 -3.21
CA LEU A 152 -10.39 -9.41 -3.75
C LEU A 152 -10.48 -8.45 -4.94
N LEU A 153 -9.74 -7.35 -4.89
CA LEU A 153 -9.83 -6.25 -5.84
C LEU A 153 -8.48 -6.03 -6.52
N GLY A 154 -8.35 -6.33 -7.80
CA GLY A 154 -7.15 -6.01 -8.57
C GLY A 154 -6.99 -4.50 -8.77
N ILE A 155 -5.76 -4.00 -8.72
CA ILE A 155 -5.41 -2.59 -8.97
C ILE A 155 -4.53 -2.52 -10.23
N ASP A 156 -5.09 -2.00 -11.29
CA ASP A 156 -4.35 -1.67 -12.51
C ASP A 156 -4.08 -0.16 -12.56
N SER A 157 -2.83 0.24 -12.39
CA SER A 157 -2.39 1.64 -12.50
C SER A 157 -1.82 1.99 -13.88
N VAL A 158 -1.74 1.02 -14.78
CA VAL A 158 -1.15 1.17 -16.13
C VAL A 158 -2.22 1.51 -17.15
N PHE A 159 -3.25 0.66 -17.27
CA PHE A 159 -4.26 0.72 -18.33
C PHE A 159 -5.59 1.34 -17.88
N ILE A 160 -5.63 2.03 -16.74
CA ILE A 160 -6.84 2.73 -16.28
C ILE A 160 -7.27 3.80 -17.31
N PRO A 161 -8.57 4.02 -17.47
CA PRO A 161 -9.08 5.11 -18.32
C PRO A 161 -8.49 6.48 -17.89
N LEU A 162 -8.21 7.33 -18.89
CA LEU A 162 -7.61 8.65 -18.62
C LEU A 162 -8.49 9.53 -17.71
N THR A 163 -9.80 9.38 -17.79
CA THR A 163 -10.76 10.05 -16.90
C THR A 163 -10.52 9.65 -15.45
N ASP A 164 -10.46 8.34 -15.17
CA ASP A 164 -10.20 7.82 -13.83
C ASP A 164 -8.82 8.23 -13.32
N LYS A 165 -7.82 8.27 -14.20
CA LYS A 165 -6.47 8.71 -13.87
C LYS A 165 -6.45 10.19 -13.47
N LYS A 166 -7.17 11.05 -14.18
CA LYS A 166 -7.31 12.47 -13.85
C LYS A 166 -8.01 12.67 -12.51
N ASP A 167 -9.10 11.94 -12.26
CA ASP A 167 -9.86 12.01 -11.00
C ASP A 167 -8.97 11.62 -9.80
N ILE A 168 -8.18 10.56 -9.94
CA ILE A 168 -7.26 10.16 -8.86
C ILE A 168 -6.17 11.20 -8.63
N TRP A 169 -5.56 11.75 -9.68
CA TRP A 169 -4.58 12.81 -9.52
C TRP A 169 -5.17 14.06 -8.89
N GLN A 170 -6.46 14.35 -9.14
CA GLN A 170 -7.15 15.45 -8.46
C GLN A 170 -7.27 15.17 -6.95
N ARG A 171 -7.61 13.95 -6.54
CA ARG A 171 -7.65 13.55 -5.13
C ARG A 171 -6.26 13.60 -4.47
N VAL A 172 -5.22 13.13 -5.17
CA VAL A 172 -3.82 13.23 -4.71
C VAL A 172 -3.39 14.69 -4.51
N ALA A 173 -3.99 15.61 -5.24
CA ALA A 173 -3.73 17.04 -5.10
C ALA A 173 -4.64 17.76 -4.07
N THR A 174 -5.63 17.06 -3.49
CA THR A 174 -6.62 17.62 -2.56
C THR A 174 -6.70 16.82 -1.25
N ASP A 175 -7.67 15.94 -1.11
CA ASP A 175 -7.97 15.21 0.14
C ASP A 175 -6.93 14.12 0.49
N MET A 176 -6.22 13.60 -0.51
CA MET A 176 -5.10 12.67 -0.34
C MET A 176 -3.72 13.36 -0.43
N LYS A 177 -3.67 14.70 -0.44
CA LYS A 177 -2.40 15.42 -0.48
C LYS A 177 -1.69 15.28 0.86
N LEU A 178 -0.52 14.64 0.83
CA LEU A 178 0.28 14.43 2.04
C LEU A 178 1.01 15.72 2.43
N PRO A 179 1.00 16.08 3.70
CA PRO A 179 1.88 17.13 4.21
C PRO A 179 3.34 16.66 4.13
N ASP A 180 4.26 17.61 3.98
CA ASP A 180 5.70 17.32 3.99
C ASP A 180 6.10 16.16 3.05
N LEU A 181 5.57 16.16 1.84
CA LEU A 181 5.73 15.04 0.88
C LEU A 181 7.21 14.67 0.62
N GLU A 182 8.13 15.60 0.85
CA GLU A 182 9.57 15.36 0.71
C GLU A 182 10.10 14.27 1.66
N LYS A 183 9.41 13.99 2.78
CA LYS A 183 9.76 12.90 3.70
C LYS A 183 9.57 11.50 3.09
N TYR A 184 8.81 11.40 2.01
CA TYR A 184 8.49 10.12 1.36
C TYR A 184 9.41 9.79 0.18
N GLY A 185 10.28 10.73 -0.24
CA GLY A 185 11.16 10.55 -1.39
C GLY A 185 12.52 11.18 -1.18
N GLU A 186 13.57 10.41 -1.45
CA GLU A 186 14.95 10.88 -1.49
C GLU A 186 15.28 11.32 -2.92
N GLU A 187 15.87 12.52 -3.07
CA GLU A 187 16.35 12.98 -4.37
C GLU A 187 17.78 12.45 -4.59
N ILE A 188 17.98 11.85 -5.75
CA ILE A 188 19.29 11.32 -6.17
C ILE A 188 19.68 11.89 -7.54
N THR A 189 20.96 11.88 -7.85
CA THR A 189 21.44 12.26 -9.19
C THR A 189 21.32 11.13 -10.19
N LEU A 190 21.48 11.44 -11.48
CA LEU A 190 21.48 10.43 -12.53
C LEU A 190 22.65 9.45 -12.38
N GLU A 191 23.82 9.94 -11.94
CA GLU A 191 25.02 9.13 -11.73
C GLU A 191 24.87 8.14 -10.58
N GLN A 192 24.05 8.46 -9.57
CA GLN A 192 23.77 7.57 -8.43
C GLN A 192 22.78 6.46 -8.78
N THR A 193 22.02 6.61 -9.88
CA THR A 193 20.93 5.68 -10.24
C THR A 193 21.37 4.20 -10.27
N PRO A 194 22.54 3.80 -10.82
CA PRO A 194 22.94 2.40 -10.81
C PRO A 194 23.06 1.80 -9.41
N GLU A 195 23.67 2.52 -8.47
CA GLU A 195 23.79 2.08 -7.07
C GLU A 195 22.41 1.85 -6.44
N TYR A 196 21.48 2.79 -6.65
CA TYR A 196 20.14 2.68 -6.08
C TYR A 196 19.32 1.57 -6.74
N LEU A 197 19.54 1.24 -8.01
CA LEU A 197 18.95 0.07 -8.67
C LEU A 197 19.47 -1.23 -8.05
N ASP A 198 20.76 -1.34 -7.76
CA ASP A 198 21.33 -2.50 -7.07
C ASP A 198 20.75 -2.67 -5.66
N ARG A 199 20.60 -1.57 -4.91
CA ARG A 199 19.93 -1.56 -3.60
C ARG A 199 18.48 -2.00 -3.71
N PHE A 200 17.78 -1.57 -4.75
CA PHE A 200 16.38 -1.97 -5.02
C PHE A 200 16.29 -3.48 -5.31
N MET A 201 17.15 -4.00 -6.19
CA MET A 201 17.20 -5.44 -6.50
C MET A 201 17.53 -6.28 -5.27
N ALA A 202 18.33 -5.75 -4.36
CA ALA A 202 18.66 -6.38 -3.08
C ALA A 202 17.57 -6.20 -1.99
N SER A 203 16.41 -5.60 -2.31
CA SER A 203 15.32 -5.27 -1.37
C SER A 203 15.75 -4.38 -0.19
N LYS A 204 16.80 -3.56 -0.36
CA LYS A 204 17.36 -2.67 0.66
C LYS A 204 16.82 -1.24 0.61
N THR A 205 15.89 -0.96 -0.29
CA THR A 205 15.29 0.37 -0.45
C THR A 205 14.11 0.61 0.48
N VAL A 206 13.88 1.86 0.86
CA VAL A 206 12.74 2.33 1.66
C VAL A 206 12.12 3.54 0.96
N GLY A 207 10.79 3.62 0.92
CA GLY A 207 10.10 4.77 0.33
C GLY A 207 10.29 4.90 -1.18
N ARG A 208 10.58 6.13 -1.63
CA ARG A 208 10.68 6.53 -3.03
C ARG A 208 12.03 7.19 -3.31
N TYR A 209 12.54 7.03 -4.52
CA TYR A 209 13.69 7.79 -5.03
C TYR A 209 13.26 8.62 -6.24
N VAL A 210 13.65 9.88 -6.24
CA VAL A 210 13.38 10.81 -7.35
C VAL A 210 14.71 11.18 -7.99
N VAL A 211 14.88 10.83 -9.24
CA VAL A 211 16.12 11.14 -9.97
C VAL A 211 16.06 12.57 -10.50
N ASN A 212 16.98 13.41 -10.04
CA ASN A 212 17.21 14.72 -10.63
C ASN A 212 18.11 14.56 -11.86
N VAL A 213 17.52 14.68 -13.05
CA VAL A 213 18.23 14.49 -14.32
C VAL A 213 19.01 15.73 -14.80
N ARG A 214 18.93 16.84 -14.06
CA ARG A 214 19.59 18.11 -14.42
C ARG A 214 20.80 18.43 -13.56
N GLY A 215 21.08 17.64 -12.53
CA GLY A 215 22.15 17.86 -11.58
C GLY A 215 21.80 18.85 -10.49
#